data_5d222eee61b2c78b750548b126e4c9e5
#
_entry.id   5d222eee61b2c78b750548b126e4c9e5
#
_cell.length_a   1.000
_cell.length_b   1.000
_cell.length_c   1.000
_cell.angle_alpha   90.00
_cell.angle_beta   90.00
_cell.angle_gamma   90.00
#
_symmetry.space_group_name_H-M   'P 1'
#
loop_
_entity.id
_entity.type
_entity.pdbx_description
1 polymer ?
#
loop_
_entity_poly.entity_id
_entity_poly.type
_entity_poly.pdbx_seq_one_letter_code
_entity_poly.pdbx_strand_id
1 'polypeptide(L)'
;GEALWDVLPEGKKLGGAPANFAYHVSQFGLESRIVSAVGQDKLGSEILDNFREKQLYGLIETVPYPTGTVQVELDAEGIPCYDIKEGVAWDNIPYTQALEGLAHQTCAVCFGSLAQRSIVSRETIHHFLDAMPENEDTLRIFDINLRQGFYTKEILCDSFRRCNVLKINDEE
;
A
#
# COMPACT_ATOMS: atom_id res chain seq x y z
N GLY A 1 1.56 -0.02 2.81
CA GLY A 1 0.45 0.51 2.02
C GLY A 1 -0.63 -0.53 1.78
N GLU A 2 -1.54 -0.29 0.86
CA GLU A 2 -2.68 -1.16 0.60
C GLU A 2 -2.29 -2.47 -0.10
N ALA A 3 -2.91 -3.57 0.37
CA ALA A 3 -3.05 -4.84 -0.33
C ALA A 3 -4.55 -5.17 -0.34
N LEU A 4 -5.12 -5.43 -1.50
CA LEU A 4 -6.56 -5.53 -1.67
C LEU A 4 -6.94 -6.42 -2.85
N TRP A 5 -8.24 -6.70 -2.98
CA TRP A 5 -8.82 -7.32 -4.15
C TRP A 5 -9.55 -6.30 -5.01
N ASP A 6 -9.16 -6.20 -6.26
CA ASP A 6 -9.99 -5.58 -7.31
C ASP A 6 -11.05 -6.61 -7.73
N VAL A 7 -12.30 -6.32 -7.41
CA VAL A 7 -13.46 -7.19 -7.69
C VAL A 7 -14.10 -6.72 -8.98
N LEU A 8 -13.90 -7.49 -10.03
CA LEU A 8 -14.36 -7.26 -11.38
C LEU A 8 -15.56 -8.19 -11.70
N PRO A 9 -16.40 -7.89 -12.68
CA PRO A 9 -17.49 -8.78 -13.09
C PRO A 9 -17.05 -10.22 -13.42
N GLU A 10 -15.86 -10.37 -14.00
CA GLU A 10 -15.27 -11.66 -14.39
C GLU A 10 -14.49 -12.36 -13.26
N GLY A 11 -14.37 -11.76 -12.09
CA GLY A 11 -13.63 -12.30 -10.95
C GLY A 11 -12.81 -11.25 -10.21
N LYS A 12 -11.92 -11.70 -9.32
CA LYS A 12 -11.08 -10.81 -8.54
C LYS A 12 -9.61 -10.90 -8.93
N LYS A 13 -8.90 -9.79 -8.85
CA LYS A 13 -7.45 -9.70 -9.07
C LYS A 13 -6.78 -9.07 -7.85
N LEU A 14 -5.59 -9.56 -7.52
CA LEU A 14 -4.78 -8.95 -6.48
C LEU A 14 -4.35 -7.56 -6.93
N GLY A 15 -4.63 -6.56 -6.11
CA GLY A 15 -4.37 -5.15 -6.35
C GLY A 15 -3.66 -4.46 -5.19
N GLY A 16 -3.49 -3.16 -5.32
CA GLY A 16 -2.74 -2.31 -4.41
C GLY A 16 -1.43 -1.84 -5.05
N ALA A 17 -1.27 -0.52 -5.21
CA ALA A 17 -0.08 0.04 -5.86
C ALA A 17 1.23 -0.35 -5.14
N PRO A 18 1.33 -0.31 -3.79
CA PRO A 18 2.53 -0.75 -3.08
C PRO A 18 2.82 -2.25 -3.26
N ALA A 19 1.78 -3.10 -3.29
CA ALA A 19 1.94 -4.53 -3.52
C ALA A 19 2.48 -4.81 -4.93
N ASN A 20 1.94 -4.14 -5.94
CA ASN A 20 2.42 -4.25 -7.32
C ASN A 20 3.85 -3.74 -7.46
N PHE A 21 4.20 -2.62 -6.83
CA PHE A 21 5.58 -2.11 -6.80
C PHE A 21 6.54 -3.15 -6.20
N ALA A 22 6.23 -3.69 -5.02
CA ALA A 22 7.08 -4.70 -4.38
C ALA A 22 7.23 -5.95 -5.25
N TYR A 23 6.16 -6.41 -5.88
CA TYR A 23 6.21 -7.55 -6.81
C TYR A 23 7.15 -7.28 -7.99
N HIS A 24 7.01 -6.14 -8.66
CA HIS A 24 7.86 -5.82 -9.81
C HIS A 24 9.34 -5.66 -9.42
N VAL A 25 9.63 -5.05 -8.27
CA VAL A 25 11.01 -4.95 -7.76
C VAL A 25 11.60 -6.34 -7.53
N SER A 26 10.83 -7.29 -6.98
CA SER A 26 11.29 -8.68 -6.79
C SER A 26 11.62 -9.39 -8.12
N GLN A 27 10.90 -9.06 -9.20
CA GLN A 27 11.14 -9.65 -10.52
C GLN A 27 12.49 -9.20 -11.14
N PHE A 28 13.07 -8.10 -10.66
CA PHE A 28 14.44 -7.68 -11.01
C PHE A 28 15.52 -8.36 -10.13
N GLY A 29 15.13 -9.33 -9.30
CA GLY A 29 16.06 -10.06 -8.44
C GLY A 29 16.50 -9.29 -7.19
N LEU A 30 15.82 -8.20 -6.86
CA LEU A 30 16.07 -7.44 -5.64
C LEU A 30 15.23 -7.98 -4.47
N GLU A 31 15.78 -7.94 -3.26
CA GLU A 31 15.02 -8.25 -2.07
C GLU A 31 13.94 -7.17 -1.86
N SER A 32 12.70 -7.58 -1.96
CA SER A 32 11.55 -6.70 -1.81
C SER A 32 10.58 -7.24 -0.77
N ARG A 33 9.96 -6.33 -0.01
CA ARG A 33 9.01 -6.68 1.03
C ARG A 33 7.79 -5.78 0.96
N ILE A 34 6.61 -6.37 1.10
CA ILE A 34 5.37 -5.61 1.27
C ILE A 34 5.07 -5.42 2.75
N VAL A 35 4.60 -4.22 3.11
CA VAL A 35 4.05 -3.89 4.43
C VAL A 35 2.59 -3.50 4.27
N SER A 36 1.69 -4.28 4.88
CA SER A 36 0.24 -4.08 4.79
C SER A 36 -0.48 -4.75 5.96
N ALA A 37 -1.81 -4.75 5.91
CA ALA A 37 -2.65 -5.56 6.78
C ALA A 37 -3.80 -6.20 6.00
N VAL A 38 -4.23 -7.38 6.44
CA VAL A 38 -5.38 -8.13 5.92
C VAL A 38 -6.34 -8.49 7.05
N GLY A 39 -7.57 -8.78 6.71
CA GLY A 39 -8.59 -9.22 7.68
C GLY A 39 -8.43 -10.68 8.09
N GLN A 40 -9.08 -11.02 9.21
CA GLN A 40 -9.25 -12.39 9.67
C GLN A 40 -10.38 -13.09 8.89
N ASP A 41 -10.31 -13.02 7.56
CA ASP A 41 -11.33 -13.53 6.65
C ASP A 41 -10.72 -14.32 5.48
N LYS A 42 -11.58 -14.93 4.68
CA LYS A 42 -11.18 -15.73 3.52
C LYS A 42 -10.38 -14.92 2.51
N LEU A 43 -10.76 -13.66 2.26
CA LEU A 43 -10.07 -12.80 1.31
C LEU A 43 -8.65 -12.47 1.76
N GLY A 44 -8.46 -12.27 3.08
CA GLY A 44 -7.13 -12.06 3.66
C GLY A 44 -6.24 -13.27 3.53
N SER A 45 -6.78 -14.48 3.82
CA SER A 45 -6.04 -15.72 3.63
C SER A 45 -5.61 -15.91 2.17
N GLU A 46 -6.51 -15.64 1.23
CA GLU A 46 -6.20 -15.74 -0.20
C GLU A 46 -5.15 -14.73 -0.67
N ILE A 47 -5.09 -13.50 -0.09
CA ILE A 47 -4.00 -12.54 -0.35
C ILE A 47 -2.66 -13.14 0.10
N LEU A 48 -2.61 -13.66 1.33
CA LEU A 48 -1.39 -14.24 1.87
C LEU A 48 -0.90 -15.45 1.06
N ASP A 49 -1.82 -16.28 0.58
CA ASP A 49 -1.50 -17.42 -0.28
C ASP A 49 -0.95 -16.96 -1.65
N ASN A 50 -1.59 -15.95 -2.28
CA ASN A 50 -1.08 -15.36 -3.53
C ASN A 50 0.32 -14.77 -3.39
N PHE A 51 0.61 -14.10 -2.26
CA PHE A 51 1.96 -13.58 -2.02
C PHE A 51 2.99 -14.70 -1.86
N ARG A 52 2.63 -15.80 -1.16
CA ARG A 52 3.50 -16.99 -1.07
C ARG A 52 3.77 -17.63 -2.42
N GLU A 53 2.73 -17.82 -3.24
CA GLU A 53 2.86 -18.37 -4.60
C GLU A 53 3.78 -17.52 -5.49
N LYS A 54 3.70 -16.21 -5.33
CA LYS A 54 4.55 -15.23 -6.05
C LYS A 54 5.93 -15.04 -5.43
N GLN A 55 6.23 -15.74 -4.32
CA GLN A 55 7.46 -15.56 -3.55
C GLN A 55 7.70 -14.11 -3.10
N LEU A 56 6.62 -13.36 -2.90
CA LEU A 56 6.66 -12.00 -2.38
C LEU A 56 6.50 -12.03 -0.86
N TYR A 57 7.57 -11.73 -0.18
CA TYR A 57 7.62 -11.71 1.28
C TYR A 57 7.23 -10.32 1.82
N GLY A 58 6.82 -10.28 3.10
CA GLY A 58 6.45 -9.02 3.72
C GLY A 58 6.07 -9.15 5.19
N LEU A 59 5.84 -8.01 5.80
CA LEU A 59 5.20 -7.89 7.10
C LEU A 59 3.73 -7.50 6.85
N ILE A 60 2.86 -8.50 6.86
CA ILE A 60 1.43 -8.33 6.63
C ILE A 60 0.72 -8.81 7.88
N GLU A 61 0.21 -7.84 8.63
CA GLU A 61 -0.48 -8.11 9.88
C GLU A 61 -1.93 -8.55 9.61
N THR A 62 -2.42 -9.45 10.45
CA THR A 62 -3.83 -9.84 10.42
C THR A 62 -4.57 -9.08 11.52
N VAL A 63 -5.54 -8.27 11.12
CA VAL A 63 -6.25 -7.33 12.02
C VAL A 63 -7.76 -7.60 12.04
N PRO A 64 -8.50 -7.16 13.09
CA PRO A 64 -9.95 -7.41 13.22
C PRO A 64 -10.80 -6.45 12.36
N TYR A 65 -10.37 -6.22 11.14
CA TYR A 65 -11.07 -5.41 10.14
C TYR A 65 -11.18 -6.23 8.85
N PRO A 66 -12.21 -5.99 8.01
CA PRO A 66 -12.36 -6.74 6.76
C PRO A 66 -11.18 -6.50 5.82
N THR A 67 -10.83 -7.51 5.04
CA THR A 67 -9.83 -7.36 3.97
C THR A 67 -10.30 -6.33 2.95
N GLY A 68 -9.39 -5.46 2.52
CA GLY A 68 -9.70 -4.40 1.56
C GLY A 68 -10.15 -4.93 0.21
N THR A 69 -11.21 -4.32 -0.33
CA THR A 69 -11.71 -4.57 -1.68
C THR A 69 -12.01 -3.28 -2.39
N VAL A 70 -11.84 -3.30 -3.71
CA VAL A 70 -12.31 -2.26 -4.63
C VAL A 70 -13.32 -2.90 -5.56
N GLN A 71 -14.55 -2.42 -5.53
CA GLN A 71 -15.57 -2.84 -6.51
C GLN A 71 -15.34 -2.05 -7.79
N VAL A 72 -15.26 -2.75 -8.91
CA VAL A 72 -15.12 -2.14 -10.23
C VAL A 72 -16.39 -2.43 -11.00
N GLU A 73 -17.19 -1.41 -11.19
CA GLU A 73 -18.43 -1.46 -11.97
C GLU A 73 -18.26 -0.60 -13.23
N LEU A 74 -18.94 -0.96 -14.30
CA LEU A 74 -19.00 -0.12 -15.50
C LEU A 74 -20.26 0.75 -15.40
N ASP A 75 -20.10 2.04 -15.68
CA ASP A 75 -21.26 2.92 -15.83
C ASP A 75 -22.03 2.65 -17.14
N ALA A 76 -23.08 3.45 -17.40
CA ALA A 76 -23.92 3.29 -18.58
C ALA A 76 -23.15 3.51 -19.90
N GLU A 77 -22.04 4.21 -19.86
CA GLU A 77 -21.12 4.50 -20.96
C GLU A 77 -19.97 3.50 -21.06
N GLY A 78 -19.92 2.51 -20.15
CA GLY A 78 -18.86 1.49 -20.11
C GLY A 78 -17.55 1.98 -19.47
N ILE A 79 -17.59 3.09 -18.74
CA ILE A 79 -16.42 3.65 -18.04
C ILE A 79 -16.30 2.99 -16.65
N PRO A 80 -15.11 2.52 -16.25
CA PRO A 80 -14.93 1.91 -14.93
C PRO A 80 -15.15 2.90 -13.78
N CYS A 81 -16.09 2.58 -12.89
CA CYS A 81 -16.29 3.23 -11.60
C CYS A 81 -15.68 2.38 -10.50
N TYR A 82 -14.86 2.99 -9.65
CA TYR A 82 -14.19 2.32 -8.55
C TYR A 82 -14.84 2.70 -7.23
N ASP A 83 -15.24 1.71 -6.44
CA ASP A 83 -15.72 1.91 -5.07
C ASP A 83 -14.71 1.30 -4.09
N ILE A 84 -13.86 2.14 -3.52
CA ILE A 84 -12.82 1.74 -2.57
C ILE A 84 -13.42 1.76 -1.17
N LYS A 85 -13.61 0.57 -0.58
CA LYS A 85 -14.21 0.44 0.75
C LYS A 85 -13.31 1.07 1.83
N GLU A 86 -13.95 1.74 2.79
CA GLU A 86 -13.32 2.33 3.96
C GLU A 86 -13.42 1.41 5.18
N GLY A 87 -12.61 1.68 6.23
CA GLY A 87 -12.62 0.91 7.46
C GLY A 87 -12.12 -0.52 7.30
N VAL A 88 -11.24 -0.74 6.36
CA VAL A 88 -10.67 -2.04 6.02
C VAL A 88 -9.32 -2.28 6.69
N ALA A 89 -8.79 -3.48 6.55
CA ALA A 89 -7.57 -3.91 7.22
C ALA A 89 -6.36 -3.00 6.95
N TRP A 90 -6.09 -2.63 5.70
CA TRP A 90 -4.96 -1.75 5.36
C TRP A 90 -5.14 -0.27 5.78
N ASP A 91 -6.32 0.13 6.27
CA ASP A 91 -6.51 1.39 7.00
C ASP A 91 -5.96 1.32 8.44
N ASN A 92 -5.63 0.11 8.92
CA ASN A 92 -5.26 -0.19 10.30
C ASN A 92 -3.94 -0.99 10.37
N ILE A 93 -2.93 -0.61 9.59
CA ILE A 93 -1.59 -1.21 9.62
C ILE A 93 -0.92 -0.83 10.94
N PRO A 94 -0.63 -1.78 11.86
CA PRO A 94 -0.02 -1.44 13.13
C PRO A 94 1.48 -1.20 12.97
N TYR A 95 2.04 -0.30 13.78
CA TYR A 95 3.50 -0.17 13.91
C TYR A 95 4.00 -1.18 14.94
N THR A 96 4.80 -2.13 14.47
CA THR A 96 5.33 -3.22 15.30
C THR A 96 6.86 -3.13 15.42
N GLN A 97 7.45 -3.77 16.45
CA GLN A 97 8.89 -3.86 16.59
C GLN A 97 9.56 -4.53 15.36
N ALA A 98 8.88 -5.52 14.74
CA ALA A 98 9.37 -6.14 13.52
C ALA A 98 9.41 -5.15 12.35
N LEU A 99 8.41 -4.27 12.26
CA LEU A 99 8.35 -3.23 11.24
C LEU A 99 9.42 -2.16 11.45
N GLU A 100 9.68 -1.76 12.70
CA GLU A 100 10.78 -0.86 13.05
C GLU A 100 12.14 -1.45 12.68
N GLY A 101 12.36 -2.74 13.01
CA GLY A 101 13.57 -3.45 12.61
C GLY A 101 13.76 -3.54 11.08
N LEU A 102 12.67 -3.68 10.34
CA LEU A 102 12.69 -3.63 8.87
C LEU A 102 13.06 -2.21 8.38
N ALA A 103 12.49 -1.17 8.96
CA ALA A 103 12.76 0.21 8.57
C ALA A 103 14.24 0.56 8.66
N HIS A 104 14.91 0.18 9.73
CA HIS A 104 16.36 0.40 9.94
C HIS A 104 17.26 -0.26 8.88
N GLN A 105 16.79 -1.27 8.17
CA GLN A 105 17.54 -2.02 7.16
C GLN A 105 17.07 -1.66 5.73
N THR A 106 16.05 -0.80 5.59
CA THR A 106 15.45 -0.47 4.30
C THR A 106 16.25 0.64 3.61
N CYS A 107 16.75 0.37 2.42
CA CYS A 107 17.42 1.36 1.58
C CYS A 107 16.47 2.04 0.59
N ALA A 108 15.33 1.43 0.27
CA ALA A 108 14.32 2.01 -0.62
C ALA A 108 12.91 1.68 -0.17
N VAL A 109 12.03 2.67 -0.14
CA VAL A 109 10.60 2.49 0.17
C VAL A 109 9.75 3.21 -0.87
N CYS A 110 8.64 2.57 -1.27
CA CYS A 110 7.57 3.22 -2.01
C CYS A 110 6.31 3.30 -1.15
N PHE A 111 5.73 4.47 -1.04
CA PHE A 111 4.51 4.73 -0.29
C PHE A 111 3.58 5.65 -1.08
N GLY A 112 2.28 5.55 -0.86
CA GLY A 112 1.26 6.31 -1.58
C GLY A 112 0.41 7.19 -0.67
N SER A 113 -0.52 7.93 -1.29
CA SER A 113 -1.48 8.76 -0.56
C SER A 113 -2.64 7.96 0.04
N LEU A 114 -3.09 6.89 -0.64
CA LEU A 114 -4.34 6.21 -0.32
C LEU A 114 -4.37 5.59 1.09
N ALA A 115 -3.32 4.86 1.50
CA ALA A 115 -3.26 4.27 2.84
C ALA A 115 -3.12 5.31 3.95
N GLN A 116 -2.77 6.55 3.62
CA GLN A 116 -2.68 7.66 4.56
C GLN A 116 -4.03 8.33 4.87
N ARG A 117 -5.12 7.90 4.22
CA ARG A 117 -6.47 8.38 4.54
C ARG A 117 -6.88 8.07 5.98
N SER A 118 -6.45 6.93 6.52
CA SER A 118 -6.61 6.56 7.92
C SER A 118 -5.42 7.04 8.74
N ILE A 119 -5.70 7.62 9.91
CA ILE A 119 -4.67 8.12 10.83
C ILE A 119 -3.75 6.99 11.31
N VAL A 120 -4.28 5.79 11.55
CA VAL A 120 -3.51 4.64 12.07
C VAL A 120 -2.42 4.25 11.06
N SER A 121 -2.79 4.00 9.81
CA SER A 121 -1.81 3.63 8.78
C SER A 121 -0.90 4.79 8.38
N ARG A 122 -1.39 6.04 8.44
CA ARG A 122 -0.57 7.24 8.23
C ARG A 122 0.55 7.34 9.25
N GLU A 123 0.23 7.22 10.54
CA GLU A 123 1.24 7.25 11.61
C GLU A 123 2.25 6.11 11.45
N THR A 124 1.80 4.90 11.11
CA THR A 124 2.69 3.77 10.83
C THR A 124 3.63 4.06 9.65
N ILE A 125 3.12 4.63 8.56
CA ILE A 125 3.96 5.03 7.41
C ILE A 125 4.97 6.10 7.84
N HIS A 126 4.56 7.11 8.59
CA HIS A 126 5.46 8.17 9.07
C HIS A 126 6.55 7.62 9.98
N HIS A 127 6.20 6.80 10.97
CA HIS A 127 7.18 6.17 11.86
C HIS A 127 8.18 5.31 11.09
N PHE A 128 7.71 4.55 10.07
CA PHE A 128 8.59 3.77 9.22
C PHE A 128 9.59 4.66 8.47
N LEU A 129 9.10 5.74 7.85
CA LEU A 129 9.95 6.67 7.11
C LEU A 129 10.97 7.38 8.03
N ASP A 130 10.55 7.72 9.25
CA ASP A 130 11.41 8.37 10.25
C ASP A 130 12.47 7.41 10.83
N ALA A 131 12.20 6.10 10.86
CA ALA A 131 13.14 5.07 11.32
C ALA A 131 14.13 4.59 10.24
N MET A 132 13.90 4.97 8.96
CA MET A 132 14.83 4.61 7.88
C MET A 132 16.17 5.35 8.02
N PRO A 133 17.29 4.72 7.55
CA PRO A 133 18.59 5.39 7.53
C PRO A 133 18.55 6.74 6.78
N GLU A 134 19.20 7.75 7.35
CA GLU A 134 19.41 9.05 6.70
C GLU A 134 20.78 9.08 6.01
N ASN A 135 20.80 8.68 4.73
CA ASN A 135 21.98 8.76 3.89
C ASN A 135 21.58 9.03 2.42
N GLU A 136 22.57 9.38 1.59
CA GLU A 136 22.35 9.76 0.20
C GLU A 136 21.80 8.62 -0.68
N ASP A 137 22.03 7.36 -0.28
CA ASP A 137 21.60 6.16 -1.02
C ASP A 137 20.19 5.72 -0.65
N THR A 138 19.58 6.30 0.39
CA THR A 138 18.22 5.96 0.83
C THR A 138 17.17 6.59 -0.08
N LEU A 139 16.30 5.77 -0.69
CA LEU A 139 15.24 6.22 -1.56
C LEU A 139 13.88 6.19 -0.85
N ARG A 140 13.23 7.34 -0.74
CA ARG A 140 11.86 7.51 -0.26
C ARG A 140 11.00 7.95 -1.43
N ILE A 141 10.35 6.98 -2.08
CA ILE A 141 9.58 7.17 -3.31
C ILE A 141 8.12 7.41 -2.93
N PHE A 142 7.61 8.60 -3.21
CA PHE A 142 6.19 8.91 -3.05
C PHE A 142 5.49 8.73 -4.39
N ASP A 143 4.65 7.69 -4.49
CA ASP A 143 3.70 7.51 -5.58
C ASP A 143 2.40 8.23 -5.20
N ILE A 144 2.17 9.41 -5.77
CA ILE A 144 1.04 10.26 -5.37
C ILE A 144 -0.29 9.55 -5.57
N ASN A 145 -0.50 8.93 -6.72
CA ASN A 145 -1.57 7.97 -7.06
C ASN A 145 -2.92 8.34 -6.45
N LEU A 146 -3.43 9.53 -6.78
CA LEU A 146 -4.67 10.08 -6.23
C LEU A 146 -5.86 9.17 -6.54
N ARG A 147 -6.68 8.90 -5.53
CA ARG A 147 -7.88 8.08 -5.65
C ARG A 147 -9.07 8.77 -4.98
N GLN A 148 -10.11 9.04 -5.77
CA GLN A 148 -11.35 9.69 -5.30
C GLN A 148 -11.05 10.94 -4.46
N GLY A 149 -11.68 11.08 -3.28
CA GLY A 149 -11.42 12.14 -2.30
C GLY A 149 -10.55 11.71 -1.12
N PHE A 150 -9.79 10.60 -1.23
CA PHE A 150 -9.02 10.02 -0.13
C PHE A 150 -7.64 10.64 0.08
N TYR A 151 -7.50 11.91 -0.23
CA TYR A 151 -6.29 12.69 0.02
C TYR A 151 -6.65 14.09 0.53
N THR A 152 -5.72 14.72 1.20
CA THR A 152 -5.82 16.10 1.64
C THR A 152 -4.53 16.84 1.32
N LYS A 153 -4.60 18.17 1.27
CA LYS A 153 -3.40 19.01 1.10
C LYS A 153 -2.34 18.70 2.17
N GLU A 154 -2.77 18.41 3.41
CA GLU A 154 -1.88 18.05 4.51
C GLU A 154 -1.13 16.76 4.21
N ILE A 155 -1.84 15.67 3.83
CA ILE A 155 -1.23 14.39 3.46
C ILE A 155 -0.20 14.57 2.35
N LEU A 156 -0.55 15.33 1.30
CA LEU A 156 0.35 15.55 0.16
C LEU A 156 1.58 16.35 0.57
N CYS A 157 1.40 17.47 1.29
CA CYS A 157 2.51 18.30 1.75
C CYS A 157 3.46 17.56 2.68
N ASP A 158 2.95 16.74 3.60
CA ASP A 158 3.79 15.94 4.50
C ASP A 158 4.53 14.84 3.75
N SER A 159 3.89 14.20 2.79
CA SER A 159 4.53 13.21 1.93
C SER A 159 5.64 13.80 1.07
N PHE A 160 5.43 15.01 0.50
CA PHE A 160 6.45 15.72 -0.26
C PHE A 160 7.67 16.10 0.58
N ARG A 161 7.49 16.43 1.86
CA ARG A 161 8.62 16.72 2.76
C ARG A 161 9.42 15.46 3.12
N ARG A 162 8.81 14.29 3.09
CA ARG A 162 9.38 13.01 3.49
C ARG A 162 9.99 12.21 2.34
N CYS A 163 9.65 12.53 1.09
CA CYS A 163 10.18 11.85 -0.08
C CYS A 163 11.39 12.57 -0.67
N ASN A 164 12.23 11.82 -1.39
CA ASN A 164 13.28 12.34 -2.26
C ASN A 164 13.10 11.91 -3.71
N VAL A 165 12.10 11.06 -3.99
CA VAL A 165 11.67 10.69 -5.34
C VAL A 165 10.15 10.83 -5.42
N LEU A 166 9.65 11.52 -6.42
CA LEU A 166 8.21 11.67 -6.68
C LEU A 166 7.84 10.94 -7.98
N LYS A 167 6.85 10.08 -7.88
CA LYS A 167 6.16 9.50 -9.05
C LYS A 167 4.78 10.12 -9.16
N ILE A 168 4.51 10.74 -10.28
CA ILE A 168 3.29 11.48 -10.60
C ILE A 168 2.96 11.30 -12.09
N ASN A 169 1.70 11.24 -12.45
CA ASN A 169 1.25 11.28 -13.83
C ASN A 169 0.76 12.69 -14.19
N ASP A 170 0.45 12.91 -15.47
CA ASP A 170 0.09 14.23 -16.01
C ASP A 170 -1.32 14.72 -15.62
N GLU A 171 -2.17 13.83 -15.08
CA GLU A 171 -3.51 14.20 -14.58
C GLU A 171 -3.50 14.52 -13.07
N GLU A 172 -2.51 14.11 -12.33
CA GLU A 172 -2.32 14.34 -10.90
C GLU A 172 -1.70 15.71 -10.62
#